data_106c50e7f04b00df60ece9c370a4fb32
#
_entry.id   106c50e7f04b00df60ece9c370a4fb32
#
_cell.length_a   1.000
_cell.length_b   1.000
_cell.length_c   1.000
_cell.angle_alpha   90.00
_cell.angle_beta   90.00
_cell.angle_gamma   90.00
#
_symmetry.space_group_name_H-M   'P 1'
#
loop_
_entity.id
_entity.type
_entity.pdbx_description
1 polymer ?
#
loop_
_entity_poly.entity_id
_entity_poly.type
_entity_poly.pdbx_seq_one_letter_code
_entity_poly.pdbx_strand_id
1 'polypeptide(L)'
;MTAQLVARLLLVVGCTVIGLALAGCSPANASQPHIYVALGASDAVGIGAPDPAHDGWVPRFGASLGPDTRVVNLGVSGSTLHQALAEQLGPALDAHPDVVTVWLAVNDLNARVPLDSYAQDLDALLAALEPTHARILVANVPDLTALAPYAGVPADQLSAEVDRWNLVIADTTARHGAVLVDLHAHWQEVADHPEYLSADGFHPSPEGYQRLAAVFSETYADGG
;
A
#
# COMPACT_ATOMS: atom_id res chain seq x y z
N MET A 1 0.09 94.44 47.59
CA MET A 1 1.41 94.33 46.98
C MET A 1 1.40 93.07 46.20
N THR A 2 1.49 93.20 45.00
CA THR A 2 1.10 92.47 43.80
C THR A 2 1.84 91.15 43.58
N ALA A 3 1.11 90.05 43.40
CA ALA A 3 1.65 88.76 42.92
C ALA A 3 1.03 88.45 41.57
N GLN A 4 1.84 88.38 40.53
CA GLN A 4 1.44 88.02 39.17
C GLN A 4 1.39 86.51 39.01
N LEU A 5 0.27 86.06 38.58
CA LEU A 5 -0.03 84.67 38.20
C LEU A 5 0.50 84.40 36.79
N VAL A 6 1.44 83.51 36.58
CA VAL A 6 1.88 83.04 35.27
C VAL A 6 1.24 81.66 34.98
N ALA A 7 0.28 81.67 34.08
CA ALA A 7 -0.34 80.44 33.60
C ALA A 7 0.62 79.74 32.59
N ARG A 8 1.05 78.50 32.89
CA ARG A 8 1.76 77.65 31.94
C ARG A 8 0.74 76.73 31.20
N LEU A 9 0.64 76.93 29.93
CA LEU A 9 -0.12 76.10 29.00
C LEU A 9 0.69 74.81 28.67
N LEU A 10 0.24 73.66 29.16
CA LEU A 10 0.81 72.37 28.81
C LEU A 10 0.11 71.86 27.54
N LEU A 11 0.90 71.78 26.44
CA LEU A 11 0.46 71.20 25.17
C LEU A 11 0.69 69.66 25.29
N VAL A 12 -0.40 68.88 25.40
CA VAL A 12 -0.35 67.43 25.35
C VAL A 12 -0.39 67.00 23.88
N VAL A 13 0.77 66.57 23.37
CA VAL A 13 0.87 65.93 22.02
C VAL A 13 0.50 64.49 22.22
N GLY A 14 -0.70 64.10 21.78
CA GLY A 14 -1.16 62.72 21.75
C GLY A 14 -0.49 61.98 20.59
N CYS A 15 0.46 61.11 20.85
CA CYS A 15 0.97 60.13 19.90
C CYS A 15 -0.04 58.98 19.74
N THR A 16 -0.84 59.03 18.71
CA THR A 16 -1.65 57.88 18.27
C THR A 16 -0.75 56.84 17.62
N VAL A 17 -0.40 55.76 18.38
CA VAL A 17 0.29 54.57 17.80
C VAL A 17 -0.74 53.75 17.05
N ILE A 18 -0.73 53.82 15.72
CA ILE A 18 -1.49 52.94 14.86
C ILE A 18 -0.74 51.60 14.89
N GLY A 19 -1.24 50.65 15.69
CA GLY A 19 -0.79 49.26 15.68
C GLY A 19 -1.17 48.57 14.37
N LEU A 20 -0.22 48.41 13.47
CA LEU A 20 -0.37 47.57 12.29
C LEU A 20 -0.41 46.12 12.76
N ALA A 21 -1.60 45.53 12.84
CA ALA A 21 -1.75 44.11 13.04
C ALA A 21 -1.24 43.39 11.78
N LEU A 22 -0.01 42.87 11.82
CA LEU A 22 0.48 41.91 10.86
C LEU A 22 -0.35 40.63 11.08
N ALA A 23 -1.36 40.42 10.25
CA ALA A 23 -2.00 39.13 10.11
C ALA A 23 -0.92 38.15 9.63
N GLY A 24 -0.31 37.43 10.56
CA GLY A 24 0.58 36.32 10.27
C GLY A 24 -0.24 35.28 9.53
N CYS A 25 -0.02 35.11 8.23
CA CYS A 25 -0.38 33.89 7.52
C CYS A 25 0.43 32.77 8.20
N SER A 26 -0.21 32.01 9.09
CA SER A 26 0.32 30.71 9.50
C SER A 26 0.51 29.92 8.22
N PRO A 27 1.68 29.34 7.92
CA PRO A 27 1.81 28.42 6.81
C PRO A 27 0.76 27.33 7.05
N ALA A 28 -0.08 27.09 6.06
CA ALA A 28 -0.96 25.93 6.07
C ALA A 28 -0.08 24.75 6.43
N ASN A 29 -0.45 24.03 7.50
CA ASN A 29 0.25 22.83 7.91
C ASN A 29 0.17 21.91 6.68
N ALA A 30 1.26 21.82 5.91
CA ALA A 30 1.34 20.84 4.84
C ALA A 30 1.23 19.48 5.56
N SER A 31 0.10 18.80 5.39
CA SER A 31 -0.07 17.44 5.88
C SER A 31 1.10 16.64 5.34
N GLN A 32 1.76 15.84 6.21
CA GLN A 32 2.80 14.93 5.76
C GLN A 32 2.20 14.05 4.65
N PRO A 33 2.95 13.78 3.58
CA PRO A 33 2.45 12.92 2.52
C PRO A 33 2.11 11.54 3.10
N HIS A 34 0.97 10.99 2.72
CA HIS A 34 0.59 9.64 3.06
C HIS A 34 1.52 8.65 2.35
N ILE A 35 2.22 7.79 3.09
CA ILE A 35 3.24 6.90 2.52
C ILE A 35 2.66 5.50 2.34
N TYR A 36 2.56 5.07 1.11
CA TYR A 36 2.18 3.71 0.73
C TYR A 36 3.40 2.92 0.27
N VAL A 37 3.66 1.77 0.89
CA VAL A 37 4.73 0.83 0.55
C VAL A 37 4.13 -0.47 0.02
N ALA A 38 4.58 -0.92 -1.14
CA ALA A 38 4.22 -2.22 -1.70
C ALA A 38 5.39 -3.20 -1.59
N LEU A 39 5.17 -4.32 -0.91
CA LEU A 39 6.02 -5.50 -0.89
C LEU A 39 5.44 -6.52 -1.85
N GLY A 40 6.23 -7.02 -2.78
CA GLY A 40 5.69 -7.89 -3.81
C GLY A 40 6.72 -8.44 -4.80
N ALA A 41 6.21 -9.05 -5.84
CA ALA A 41 7.02 -9.67 -6.89
C ALA A 41 6.75 -8.99 -8.25
N SER A 42 6.69 -9.79 -9.34
CA SER A 42 6.47 -9.30 -10.71
C SER A 42 5.17 -8.53 -10.90
N ASP A 43 4.13 -8.90 -10.15
CA ASP A 43 2.85 -8.21 -10.18
C ASP A 43 2.95 -6.80 -9.58
N ALA A 44 3.74 -6.63 -8.52
CA ALA A 44 4.00 -5.31 -7.95
C ALA A 44 4.87 -4.45 -8.88
N VAL A 45 5.83 -5.07 -9.59
CA VAL A 45 6.60 -4.40 -10.65
C VAL A 45 5.71 -3.96 -11.81
N GLY A 46 4.60 -4.67 -12.06
CA GLY A 46 3.68 -4.40 -13.15
C GLY A 46 4.07 -5.11 -14.46
N ILE A 47 4.70 -6.31 -14.35
CA ILE A 47 5.01 -7.14 -15.52
C ILE A 47 3.71 -7.49 -16.24
N GLY A 48 3.70 -7.35 -17.57
CA GLY A 48 2.50 -7.52 -18.40
C GLY A 48 1.84 -6.21 -18.82
N ALA A 49 2.10 -5.10 -18.12
CA ALA A 49 1.66 -3.78 -18.52
C ALA A 49 2.72 -3.08 -19.39
N PRO A 50 2.34 -2.40 -20.49
CA PRO A 50 3.25 -1.63 -21.33
C PRO A 50 3.88 -0.43 -20.59
N ASP A 51 3.16 0.18 -19.67
CA ASP A 51 3.61 1.27 -18.80
C ASP A 51 3.36 0.91 -17.32
N PRO A 52 4.25 0.11 -16.70
CA PRO A 52 4.07 -0.37 -15.33
C PRO A 52 3.91 0.76 -14.30
N ALA A 53 4.52 1.93 -14.56
CA ALA A 53 4.48 3.07 -13.64
C ALA A 53 3.09 3.73 -13.55
N HIS A 54 2.23 3.52 -14.56
CA HIS A 54 0.87 4.06 -14.62
C HIS A 54 -0.19 2.95 -14.67
N ASP A 55 0.11 1.84 -15.34
CA ASP A 55 -0.84 0.78 -15.60
C ASP A 55 -0.80 -0.36 -14.59
N GLY A 56 0.26 -0.48 -13.78
CA GLY A 56 0.35 -1.45 -12.69
C GLY A 56 -0.67 -1.20 -11.58
N TRP A 57 -1.02 -2.24 -10.82
CA TRP A 57 -1.97 -2.11 -9.70
C TRP A 57 -1.43 -1.25 -8.57
N VAL A 58 -0.11 -1.29 -8.29
CA VAL A 58 0.51 -0.52 -7.20
C VAL A 58 0.33 0.99 -7.38
N PRO A 59 0.71 1.60 -8.53
CA PRO A 59 0.46 3.03 -8.72
C PRO A 59 -1.03 3.38 -8.76
N ARG A 60 -1.90 2.51 -9.30
CA ARG A 60 -3.35 2.72 -9.34
C ARG A 60 -3.97 2.69 -7.95
N PHE A 61 -3.59 1.73 -7.11
CA PHE A 61 -4.03 1.69 -5.71
C PHE A 61 -3.49 2.91 -4.94
N GLY A 62 -2.21 3.26 -5.13
CA GLY A 62 -1.63 4.47 -4.53
C GLY A 62 -2.40 5.74 -4.88
N ALA A 63 -2.83 5.89 -6.14
CA ALA A 63 -3.66 7.02 -6.57
C ALA A 63 -5.03 7.06 -5.88
N SER A 64 -5.61 5.91 -5.53
CA SER A 64 -6.89 5.83 -4.81
C SER A 64 -6.79 6.27 -3.34
N LEU A 65 -5.60 6.21 -2.75
CA LEU A 65 -5.35 6.64 -1.36
C LEU A 65 -5.29 8.17 -1.20
N GLY A 66 -5.23 8.91 -2.30
CA GLY A 66 -5.27 10.36 -2.31
C GLY A 66 -4.13 11.03 -3.09
N PRO A 67 -4.30 12.31 -3.48
CA PRO A 67 -3.37 13.00 -4.38
C PRO A 67 -1.98 13.24 -3.76
N ASP A 68 -1.88 13.28 -2.43
CA ASP A 68 -0.63 13.52 -1.71
C ASP A 68 0.06 12.19 -1.32
N THR A 69 -0.40 11.05 -1.84
CA THR A 69 0.18 9.75 -1.53
C THR A 69 1.52 9.56 -2.24
N ARG A 70 2.55 9.30 -1.45
CA ARG A 70 3.86 8.86 -1.95
C ARG A 70 3.89 7.34 -2.02
N VAL A 71 4.02 6.80 -3.22
CA VAL A 71 4.16 5.36 -3.46
C VAL A 71 5.62 4.94 -3.43
N VAL A 72 5.94 3.92 -2.63
CA VAL A 72 7.24 3.24 -2.57
C VAL A 72 7.01 1.79 -2.97
N ASN A 73 7.26 1.47 -4.23
CA ASN A 73 7.13 0.11 -4.74
C ASN A 73 8.48 -0.62 -4.57
N LEU A 74 8.50 -1.63 -3.72
CA LEU A 74 9.68 -2.47 -3.43
C LEU A 74 9.62 -3.83 -4.12
N GLY A 75 8.65 -4.05 -5.01
CA GLY A 75 8.49 -5.29 -5.75
C GLY A 75 9.74 -5.69 -6.52
N VAL A 76 10.10 -6.96 -6.43
CA VAL A 76 11.21 -7.56 -7.18
C VAL A 76 10.70 -8.80 -7.92
N SER A 77 10.79 -8.78 -9.27
CA SER A 77 10.28 -9.88 -10.09
C SER A 77 10.89 -11.23 -9.69
N GLY A 78 10.05 -12.23 -9.47
CA GLY A 78 10.47 -13.57 -9.05
C GLY A 78 10.72 -13.71 -7.54
N SER A 79 10.59 -12.64 -6.74
CA SER A 79 10.84 -12.69 -5.30
C SER A 79 9.94 -13.69 -4.59
N THR A 80 10.53 -14.49 -3.72
CA THR A 80 9.83 -15.26 -2.68
C THR A 80 9.67 -14.40 -1.43
N LEU A 81 8.82 -14.85 -0.50
CA LEU A 81 8.63 -14.17 0.78
C LEU A 81 9.93 -14.09 1.60
N HIS A 82 10.73 -15.16 1.61
CA HIS A 82 12.03 -15.16 2.27
C HIS A 82 12.99 -14.11 1.72
N GLN A 83 13.02 -13.95 0.40
CA GLN A 83 13.81 -12.90 -0.25
C GLN A 83 13.29 -11.49 0.07
N ALA A 84 11.96 -11.32 0.12
CA ALA A 84 11.36 -10.04 0.50
C ALA A 84 11.68 -9.65 1.95
N LEU A 85 11.73 -10.61 2.89
CA LEU A 85 12.23 -10.38 4.25
C LEU A 85 13.65 -9.83 4.26
N ALA A 86 14.53 -10.37 3.41
CA ALA A 86 15.93 -9.96 3.36
C ALA A 86 16.15 -8.62 2.65
N GLU A 87 15.38 -8.33 1.60
CA GLU A 87 15.67 -7.26 0.65
C GLU A 87 14.64 -6.11 0.67
N GLN A 88 13.37 -6.41 0.97
CA GLN A 88 12.29 -5.41 0.90
C GLN A 88 11.89 -4.86 2.28
N LEU A 89 11.97 -5.67 3.35
CA LEU A 89 11.50 -5.27 4.69
C LEU A 89 12.27 -4.07 5.25
N GLY A 90 13.61 -4.07 5.19
CA GLY A 90 14.42 -2.95 5.68
C GLY A 90 14.03 -1.62 5.04
N PRO A 91 14.05 -1.51 3.70
CA PRO A 91 13.57 -0.31 2.98
C PRO A 91 12.11 0.07 3.29
N ALA A 92 11.23 -0.93 3.54
CA ALA A 92 9.85 -0.66 3.91
C ALA A 92 9.74 0.04 5.28
N LEU A 93 10.49 -0.43 6.28
CA LEU A 93 10.56 0.16 7.61
C LEU A 93 11.16 1.58 7.57
N ASP A 94 12.23 1.76 6.80
CA ASP A 94 12.89 3.05 6.61
C ASP A 94 11.99 4.10 5.95
N ALA A 95 11.02 3.67 5.16
CA ALA A 95 10.06 4.55 4.52
C ALA A 95 9.02 5.13 5.49
N HIS A 96 8.87 4.59 6.70
CA HIS A 96 7.85 4.97 7.69
C HIS A 96 6.43 4.97 7.09
N PRO A 97 5.92 3.79 6.66
CA PRO A 97 4.68 3.69 5.92
C PRO A 97 3.45 3.98 6.79
N ASP A 98 2.41 4.55 6.16
CA ASP A 98 1.04 4.61 6.69
C ASP A 98 0.20 3.42 6.19
N VAL A 99 0.51 2.94 4.98
CA VAL A 99 -0.14 1.77 4.36
C VAL A 99 0.93 0.84 3.80
N VAL A 100 0.77 -0.46 4.03
CA VAL A 100 1.62 -1.50 3.45
C VAL A 100 0.75 -2.53 2.75
N THR A 101 1.11 -2.91 1.52
CA THR A 101 0.55 -4.08 0.87
C THR A 101 1.61 -5.18 0.78
N VAL A 102 1.20 -6.41 1.03
CA VAL A 102 2.03 -7.61 0.89
C VAL A 102 1.34 -8.58 -0.06
N TRP A 103 1.94 -8.83 -1.21
CA TRP A 103 1.47 -9.86 -2.13
C TRP A 103 2.64 -10.71 -2.62
N LEU A 104 2.90 -11.80 -1.87
CA LEU A 104 3.99 -12.74 -2.06
C LEU A 104 3.48 -14.12 -1.65
N ALA A 105 3.37 -15.04 -2.57
CA ALA A 105 3.04 -16.44 -2.31
C ALA A 105 3.20 -17.30 -3.58
N VAL A 106 2.81 -16.76 -4.75
CA VAL A 106 2.80 -17.54 -6.01
C VAL A 106 4.19 -18.04 -6.37
N ASN A 107 5.24 -17.23 -6.15
CA ASN A 107 6.61 -17.66 -6.39
C ASN A 107 7.08 -18.70 -5.39
N ASP A 108 6.66 -18.61 -4.14
CA ASP A 108 6.96 -19.60 -3.09
C ASP A 108 6.30 -20.94 -3.42
N LEU A 109 5.03 -20.93 -3.84
CA LEU A 109 4.31 -22.12 -4.31
C LEU A 109 5.02 -22.75 -5.52
N ASN A 110 5.40 -21.95 -6.51
CA ASN A 110 6.10 -22.40 -7.71
C ASN A 110 7.50 -22.98 -7.38
N ALA A 111 8.21 -22.37 -6.44
CA ALA A 111 9.50 -22.85 -5.95
C ALA A 111 9.37 -24.05 -5.01
N ARG A 112 8.15 -24.48 -4.67
CA ARG A 112 7.86 -25.55 -3.71
C ARG A 112 8.46 -25.28 -2.33
N VAL A 113 8.43 -24.04 -1.89
CA VAL A 113 8.78 -23.70 -0.51
C VAL A 113 7.85 -24.45 0.42
N PRO A 114 8.38 -25.09 1.48
CA PRO A 114 7.52 -25.75 2.47
C PRO A 114 6.55 -24.75 3.08
N LEU A 115 5.26 -25.09 3.13
CA LEU A 115 4.20 -24.20 3.61
C LEU A 115 4.46 -23.67 5.03
N ASP A 116 5.03 -24.52 5.92
CA ASP A 116 5.41 -24.12 7.28
C ASP A 116 6.54 -23.08 7.27
N SER A 117 7.47 -23.14 6.32
CA SER A 117 8.53 -22.13 6.17
C SER A 117 7.96 -20.81 5.68
N TYR A 118 7.04 -20.85 4.70
CA TYR A 118 6.33 -19.68 4.25
C TYR A 118 5.52 -19.03 5.39
N ALA A 119 4.81 -19.84 6.18
CA ALA A 119 4.05 -19.37 7.34
C ALA A 119 4.93 -18.65 8.36
N GLN A 120 6.13 -19.19 8.65
CA GLN A 120 7.11 -18.57 9.56
C GLN A 120 7.63 -17.25 9.00
N ASP A 121 7.94 -17.19 7.71
CA ASP A 121 8.41 -15.98 7.05
C ASP A 121 7.33 -14.90 7.01
N LEU A 122 6.06 -15.27 6.77
CA LEU A 122 4.94 -14.30 6.79
C LEU A 122 4.69 -13.77 8.20
N ASP A 123 4.73 -14.64 9.21
CA ASP A 123 4.63 -14.26 10.62
C ASP A 123 5.74 -13.26 11.01
N ALA A 124 6.98 -13.56 10.62
CA ALA A 124 8.14 -12.70 10.89
C ALA A 124 8.01 -11.33 10.17
N LEU A 125 7.55 -11.31 8.92
CA LEU A 125 7.34 -10.08 8.15
C LEU A 125 6.29 -9.20 8.82
N LEU A 126 5.13 -9.77 9.16
CA LEU A 126 4.02 -9.02 9.76
C LEU A 126 4.39 -8.53 11.16
N ALA A 127 5.03 -9.36 11.99
CA ALA A 127 5.54 -8.96 13.31
C ALA A 127 6.52 -7.79 13.22
N ALA A 128 7.40 -7.77 12.21
CA ALA A 128 8.34 -6.66 12.01
C ALA A 128 7.66 -5.36 11.54
N LEU A 129 6.52 -5.46 10.86
CA LEU A 129 5.75 -4.30 10.40
C LEU A 129 4.82 -3.72 11.49
N GLU A 130 4.40 -4.48 12.50
CA GLU A 130 3.50 -4.02 13.57
C GLU A 130 3.94 -2.70 14.24
N PRO A 131 5.24 -2.49 14.58
CA PRO A 131 5.68 -1.25 15.22
C PRO A 131 5.53 0.01 14.36
N THR A 132 5.30 -0.14 13.05
CA THR A 132 5.07 1.01 12.16
C THR A 132 3.69 1.63 12.36
N HIS A 133 2.74 0.87 12.94
CA HIS A 133 1.33 1.22 13.02
C HIS A 133 0.68 1.46 11.65
N ALA A 134 1.32 1.02 10.56
CA ALA A 134 0.76 1.09 9.22
C ALA A 134 -0.46 0.18 9.11
N ARG A 135 -1.39 0.57 8.26
CA ARG A 135 -2.46 -0.34 7.85
C ARG A 135 -1.90 -1.35 6.86
N ILE A 136 -1.88 -2.62 7.25
CA ILE A 136 -1.28 -3.70 6.47
C ILE A 136 -2.38 -4.49 5.76
N LEU A 137 -2.26 -4.63 4.43
CA LEU A 137 -3.11 -5.46 3.58
C LEU A 137 -2.28 -6.62 3.04
N VAL A 138 -2.75 -7.84 3.25
CA VAL A 138 -2.08 -9.06 2.77
C VAL A 138 -2.98 -9.73 1.76
N ALA A 139 -2.49 -9.90 0.52
CA ALA A 139 -3.25 -10.60 -0.50
C ALA A 139 -2.93 -12.10 -0.50
N ASN A 140 -3.97 -12.91 -0.69
CA ASN A 140 -3.85 -14.36 -0.82
C ASN A 140 -3.49 -14.79 -2.25
N VAL A 141 -3.30 -16.09 -2.47
CA VAL A 141 -3.05 -16.69 -3.78
C VAL A 141 -4.36 -16.66 -4.58
N PRO A 142 -4.38 -16.05 -5.78
CA PRO A 142 -5.56 -16.05 -6.64
C PRO A 142 -5.87 -17.45 -7.18
N ASP A 143 -6.99 -17.62 -7.89
CA ASP A 143 -7.24 -18.83 -8.65
C ASP A 143 -6.22 -18.95 -9.79
N LEU A 144 -5.40 -19.98 -9.74
CA LEU A 144 -4.35 -20.24 -10.72
C LEU A 144 -4.79 -21.17 -11.84
N THR A 145 -5.99 -21.77 -11.75
CA THR A 145 -6.42 -22.84 -12.66
C THR A 145 -6.65 -22.38 -14.10
N ALA A 146 -6.97 -21.10 -14.30
CA ALA A 146 -7.15 -20.48 -15.61
C ALA A 146 -5.84 -19.97 -16.24
N LEU A 147 -4.72 -20.01 -15.50
CA LEU A 147 -3.46 -19.42 -15.97
C LEU A 147 -2.63 -20.41 -16.79
N ALA A 148 -2.06 -19.95 -17.90
CA ALA A 148 -1.34 -20.78 -18.86
C ALA A 148 -0.22 -21.65 -18.26
N PRO A 149 0.61 -21.21 -17.31
CA PRO A 149 1.65 -22.05 -16.72
C PRO A 149 1.13 -23.29 -16.00
N TYR A 150 -0.14 -23.30 -15.58
CA TYR A 150 -0.74 -24.40 -14.81
C TYR A 150 -1.64 -25.31 -15.65
N ALA A 151 -1.76 -25.08 -16.96
CA ALA A 151 -2.63 -25.88 -17.85
C ALA A 151 -2.36 -27.39 -17.84
N GLY A 152 -1.15 -27.81 -17.41
CA GLY A 152 -0.79 -29.24 -17.26
C GLY A 152 -1.02 -29.81 -15.85
N VAL A 153 -1.48 -29.02 -14.91
CA VAL A 153 -1.76 -29.44 -13.53
C VAL A 153 -3.23 -29.78 -13.40
N PRO A 154 -3.61 -30.95 -12.80
CA PRO A 154 -5.03 -31.22 -12.54
C PRO A 154 -5.64 -30.13 -11.67
N ALA A 155 -6.76 -29.55 -12.13
CA ALA A 155 -7.36 -28.36 -11.49
C ALA A 155 -7.75 -28.61 -10.03
N ASP A 156 -8.25 -29.80 -9.71
CA ASP A 156 -8.61 -30.19 -8.35
C ASP A 156 -7.39 -30.26 -7.41
N GLN A 157 -6.24 -30.71 -7.91
CA GLN A 157 -5.00 -30.74 -7.15
C GLN A 157 -4.45 -29.31 -6.91
N LEU A 158 -4.48 -28.48 -7.94
CA LEU A 158 -4.03 -27.09 -7.86
C LEU A 158 -4.91 -26.29 -6.89
N SER A 159 -6.24 -26.41 -7.02
CA SER A 159 -7.18 -25.73 -6.12
C SER A 159 -6.97 -26.16 -4.66
N ALA A 160 -6.84 -27.47 -4.41
CA ALA A 160 -6.59 -27.97 -3.04
C ALA A 160 -5.25 -27.46 -2.48
N GLU A 161 -4.24 -27.26 -3.31
CA GLU A 161 -2.97 -26.66 -2.87
C GLU A 161 -3.14 -25.18 -2.56
N VAL A 162 -3.77 -24.40 -3.46
CA VAL A 162 -4.08 -22.99 -3.25
C VAL A 162 -4.91 -22.78 -1.99
N ASP A 163 -5.93 -23.60 -1.75
CA ASP A 163 -6.76 -23.54 -0.55
C ASP A 163 -5.93 -23.69 0.73
N ARG A 164 -4.98 -24.63 0.76
CA ARG A 164 -4.09 -24.81 1.94
C ARG A 164 -3.22 -23.56 2.18
N TRP A 165 -2.67 -22.98 1.13
CA TRP A 165 -1.90 -21.75 1.23
C TRP A 165 -2.76 -20.59 1.73
N ASN A 166 -3.95 -20.44 1.18
CA ASN A 166 -4.87 -19.36 1.55
C ASN A 166 -5.35 -19.46 2.99
N LEU A 167 -5.57 -20.67 3.51
CA LEU A 167 -5.86 -20.86 4.94
C LEU A 167 -4.72 -20.36 5.83
N VAL A 168 -3.48 -20.66 5.49
CA VAL A 168 -2.30 -20.21 6.24
C VAL A 168 -2.14 -18.70 6.16
N ILE A 169 -2.33 -18.11 4.96
CA ILE A 169 -2.25 -16.67 4.76
C ILE A 169 -3.33 -15.95 5.60
N ALA A 170 -4.57 -16.42 5.52
CA ALA A 170 -5.70 -15.83 6.26
C ALA A 170 -5.47 -15.90 7.78
N ASP A 171 -5.07 -17.07 8.31
CA ASP A 171 -4.80 -17.25 9.74
C ASP A 171 -3.67 -16.35 10.22
N THR A 172 -2.54 -16.31 9.49
CA THR A 172 -1.41 -15.46 9.85
C THR A 172 -1.77 -13.98 9.78
N THR A 173 -2.47 -13.55 8.73
CA THR A 173 -2.96 -12.17 8.56
C THR A 173 -3.84 -11.75 9.75
N ALA A 174 -4.80 -12.61 10.14
CA ALA A 174 -5.72 -12.34 11.25
C ALA A 174 -4.98 -12.24 12.60
N ARG A 175 -3.98 -13.10 12.85
CA ARG A 175 -3.19 -13.07 14.10
C ARG A 175 -2.46 -11.75 14.30
N HIS A 176 -2.03 -11.10 13.23
CA HIS A 176 -1.34 -9.80 13.27
C HIS A 176 -2.28 -8.60 13.10
N GLY A 177 -3.60 -8.80 13.07
CA GLY A 177 -4.57 -7.72 12.89
C GLY A 177 -4.47 -7.03 11.54
N ALA A 178 -3.81 -7.66 10.56
CA ALA A 178 -3.75 -7.19 9.18
C ALA A 178 -5.05 -7.50 8.43
N VAL A 179 -5.27 -6.85 7.30
CA VAL A 179 -6.48 -7.01 6.48
C VAL A 179 -6.19 -7.99 5.34
N LEU A 180 -7.00 -9.03 5.21
CA LEU A 180 -6.90 -9.96 4.09
C LEU A 180 -7.53 -9.36 2.84
N VAL A 181 -6.79 -9.33 1.74
CA VAL A 181 -7.31 -9.07 0.40
C VAL A 181 -7.56 -10.41 -0.28
N ASP A 182 -8.81 -10.82 -0.37
CA ASP A 182 -9.19 -12.13 -0.91
C ASP A 182 -9.19 -12.13 -2.44
N LEU A 183 -7.99 -12.17 -3.02
CA LEU A 183 -7.83 -12.26 -4.48
C LEU A 183 -8.38 -13.57 -5.02
N HIS A 184 -8.38 -14.65 -4.22
CA HIS A 184 -8.91 -15.94 -4.66
C HIS A 184 -10.39 -15.85 -5.02
N ALA A 185 -11.19 -15.21 -4.16
CA ALA A 185 -12.61 -15.01 -4.41
C ALA A 185 -12.88 -14.07 -5.59
N HIS A 186 -12.05 -13.02 -5.77
CA HIS A 186 -12.26 -12.01 -6.80
C HIS A 186 -11.63 -12.38 -8.16
N TRP A 187 -10.63 -13.27 -8.19
CA TRP A 187 -9.92 -13.61 -9.46
C TRP A 187 -10.52 -14.79 -10.20
N GLN A 188 -11.55 -15.41 -9.67
CA GLN A 188 -12.31 -16.47 -10.39
C GLN A 188 -12.93 -15.94 -11.68
N GLU A 189 -13.22 -14.64 -11.75
CA GLU A 189 -13.75 -13.97 -12.94
C GLU A 189 -12.78 -13.97 -14.14
N VAL A 190 -11.46 -14.22 -13.92
CA VAL A 190 -10.45 -14.25 -15.01
C VAL A 190 -10.79 -15.26 -16.09
N ALA A 191 -11.46 -16.38 -15.74
CA ALA A 191 -11.90 -17.37 -16.71
C ALA A 191 -12.91 -16.78 -17.72
N ASP A 192 -13.73 -15.82 -17.30
CA ASP A 192 -14.73 -15.13 -18.10
C ASP A 192 -14.19 -13.82 -18.72
N HIS A 193 -13.01 -13.37 -18.25
CA HIS A 193 -12.35 -12.11 -18.62
C HIS A 193 -10.91 -12.33 -19.09
N PRO A 194 -10.70 -13.00 -20.24
CA PRO A 194 -9.34 -13.26 -20.76
C PRO A 194 -8.54 -12.00 -21.02
N GLU A 195 -9.19 -10.85 -21.20
CA GLU A 195 -8.56 -9.53 -21.32
C GLU A 195 -7.82 -9.09 -20.06
N TYR A 196 -8.08 -9.70 -18.89
CA TYR A 196 -7.35 -9.40 -17.66
C TYR A 196 -5.93 -10.00 -17.64
N LEU A 197 -5.62 -10.90 -18.56
CA LEU A 197 -4.28 -11.47 -18.69
C LEU A 197 -3.49 -10.82 -19.81
N SER A 198 -2.22 -10.65 -19.59
CA SER A 198 -1.27 -10.22 -20.61
C SER A 198 -1.01 -11.37 -21.62
N ALA A 199 -0.25 -11.10 -22.66
CA ALA A 199 0.03 -12.07 -23.72
C ALA A 199 0.79 -13.32 -23.25
N ASP A 200 1.40 -13.29 -22.05
CA ASP A 200 2.08 -14.45 -21.46
C ASP A 200 1.12 -15.44 -20.76
N GLY A 201 -0.15 -15.04 -20.63
CA GLY A 201 -1.19 -15.85 -20.00
C GLY A 201 -0.99 -16.11 -18.50
N PHE A 202 -0.17 -15.28 -17.84
CA PHE A 202 0.17 -15.39 -16.43
C PHE A 202 0.04 -14.06 -15.68
N HIS A 203 0.80 -13.03 -16.12
CA HIS A 203 0.71 -11.73 -15.49
C HIS A 203 -0.54 -10.98 -15.95
N PRO A 204 -1.09 -10.11 -15.12
CA PRO A 204 -2.21 -9.26 -15.48
C PRO A 204 -1.87 -8.32 -16.64
N SER A 205 -2.86 -8.02 -17.47
CA SER A 205 -2.87 -6.91 -18.42
C SER A 205 -3.12 -5.58 -17.70
N PRO A 206 -3.07 -4.42 -18.38
CA PRO A 206 -3.52 -3.15 -17.81
C PRO A 206 -4.94 -3.19 -17.25
N GLU A 207 -5.86 -3.92 -17.91
CA GLU A 207 -7.24 -4.12 -17.47
C GLU A 207 -7.27 -5.00 -16.20
N GLY A 208 -6.49 -6.09 -16.17
CA GLY A 208 -6.33 -6.93 -14.98
C GLY A 208 -5.74 -6.18 -13.80
N TYR A 209 -4.72 -5.35 -14.02
CA TYR A 209 -4.15 -4.49 -12.98
C TYR A 209 -5.12 -3.43 -12.48
N GLN A 210 -5.97 -2.90 -13.35
CA GLN A 210 -7.05 -1.99 -12.94
C GLN A 210 -8.03 -2.71 -12.01
N ARG A 211 -8.41 -3.94 -12.34
CA ARG A 211 -9.31 -4.75 -11.50
C ARG A 211 -8.67 -5.08 -10.15
N LEU A 212 -7.40 -5.50 -10.14
CA LEU A 212 -6.65 -5.74 -8.90
C LEU A 212 -6.61 -4.50 -8.00
N ALA A 213 -6.27 -3.34 -8.57
CA ALA A 213 -6.25 -2.09 -7.81
C ALA A 213 -7.63 -1.76 -7.22
N ALA A 214 -8.73 -2.07 -7.94
CA ALA A 214 -10.08 -1.90 -7.41
C ALA A 214 -10.33 -2.82 -6.21
N VAL A 215 -9.94 -4.11 -6.27
CA VAL A 215 -10.08 -5.04 -5.14
C VAL A 215 -9.33 -4.55 -3.90
N PHE A 216 -8.08 -4.11 -4.07
CA PHE A 216 -7.31 -3.52 -2.95
C PHE A 216 -7.98 -2.27 -2.40
N SER A 217 -8.55 -1.41 -3.26
CA SER A 217 -9.21 -0.17 -2.83
C SER A 217 -10.51 -0.44 -2.09
N GLU A 218 -11.33 -1.38 -2.57
CA GLU A 218 -12.56 -1.84 -1.94
C GLU A 218 -12.25 -2.41 -0.56
N THR A 219 -11.29 -3.36 -0.47
CA THR A 219 -10.85 -3.96 0.80
C THR A 219 -10.31 -2.91 1.77
N TYR A 220 -9.55 -1.94 1.25
CA TYR A 220 -9.05 -0.83 2.08
C TYR A 220 -10.19 0.03 2.63
N ALA A 221 -11.23 0.31 1.87
CA ALA A 221 -12.37 1.10 2.33
C ALA A 221 -13.22 0.37 3.36
N ASP A 222 -13.46 -0.95 3.18
CA ASP A 222 -14.36 -1.76 4.02
C ASP A 222 -13.75 -2.11 5.39
N GLY A 223 -12.44 -2.16 5.50
CA GLY A 223 -11.75 -2.50 6.75
C GLY A 223 -11.42 -1.28 7.64
N GLY A 224 -12.05 -0.11 7.42
CA GLY A 224 -11.83 1.15 8.16
C GLY A 224 -12.73 1.33 9.36
#